data_892daa66163fea84904e137ff732661d
#
_entry.id   892daa66163fea84904e137ff732661d
#
_cell.length_a   1.000
_cell.length_b   1.000
_cell.length_c   1.000
_cell.angle_alpha   90.00
_cell.angle_beta   90.00
_cell.angle_gamma   90.00
#
_symmetry.space_group_name_H-M   'P 1'
#
loop_
_entity.id
_entity.type
_entity.pdbx_description
1 polymer ?
#
loop_
_entity_poly.entity_id
_entity_poly.type
_entity_poly.pdbx_seq_one_letter_code
_entity_poly.pdbx_strand_id
1 'polypeptide(L)'
;MSREIIPDKFEQPEIQTHQTVEQHLLEKEAAMRVHEVLHNLQEPYKEVFSLRVFGQLSFADIAGLFSKTESWARVTFHRARKMIGEKMRKEGYYE
;
A
#
# COMPACT_ATOMS: atom_id res chain seq x y z
N MET A 1 -14.40 -6.49 28.26
CA MET A 1 -14.23 -6.63 28.07
C MET A 1 -13.90 -6.48 27.65
N SER A 2 -13.69 -6.24 27.53
CA SER A 2 -13.34 -6.06 27.13
C SER A 2 -12.88 -5.94 26.56
N ARG A 3 -12.69 -5.69 26.24
CA ARG A 3 -12.34 -5.65 25.67
C ARG A 3 -12.48 -5.39 24.93
N GLU A 4 -12.68 -5.17 24.68
CA GLU A 4 -12.75 -4.87 24.09
C GLU A 4 -12.68 -4.53 23.43
N ILE A 5 -12.85 -4.25 23.58
CA ILE A 5 -12.86 -3.90 23.15
C ILE A 5 -12.57 -3.48 22.41
N ILE A 6 -12.49 -3.18 22.26
CA ILE A 6 -12.20 -2.76 21.74
C ILE A 6 -11.85 -2.58 20.99
N PRO A 7 -11.84 -2.40 20.91
CA PRO A 7 -11.42 -2.11 20.18
C PRO A 7 -10.91 -2.01 19.49
N ASP A 8 -10.95 -1.86 19.43
CA ASP A 8 -10.37 -1.68 19.03
C ASP A 8 -9.76 -1.58 18.37
N LYS A 9 -9.64 -1.36 18.15
CA LYS A 9 -9.15 -1.31 17.90
C LYS A 9 -8.73 -0.70 17.42
N PHE A 10 -8.93 -0.23 17.58
CA PHE A 10 -8.63 0.20 17.68
C PHE A 10 -8.02 0.75 18.05
N GLU A 11 -7.91 0.85 18.41
CA GLU A 11 -7.48 0.97 19.13
C GLU A 11 -6.59 1.21 19.05
N GLN A 12 -6.25 1.41 19.29
CA GLN A 12 -5.36 1.35 19.54
C GLN A 12 -4.54 1.52 19.40
N PRO A 13 -4.83 1.79 18.69
CA PRO A 13 -3.65 1.92 18.61
C PRO A 13 -2.80 2.12 19.38
N GLU A 14 -3.05 1.66 19.87
CA GLU A 14 -2.15 2.11 20.82
C GLU A 14 -0.72 1.99 20.34
N ILE A 15 0.09 2.94 20.77
CA ILE A 15 1.48 2.97 20.37
C ILE A 15 2.19 1.80 21.02
N GLN A 16 2.90 1.04 20.26
CA GLN A 16 3.64 -0.06 20.80
C GLN A 16 4.80 0.44 21.64
N THR A 17 5.22 -0.38 22.55
CA THR A 17 6.24 0.01 23.50
C THR A 17 7.57 0.33 22.84
N HIS A 18 7.84 -0.28 21.70
CA HIS A 18 9.13 -0.08 21.05
C HIS A 18 9.16 1.10 20.13
N GLN A 19 8.02 1.72 19.94
CA GLN A 19 7.90 2.76 18.94
C GLN A 19 7.81 4.10 19.61
N THR A 20 8.67 5.01 19.20
CA THR A 20 8.60 6.37 19.69
C THR A 20 7.58 7.16 18.90
N VAL A 21 7.22 8.33 19.40
CA VAL A 21 6.33 9.23 18.67
C VAL A 21 6.96 9.62 17.35
N GLU A 22 8.25 9.91 17.33
CA GLU A 22 8.95 10.26 16.10
C GLU A 22 8.90 9.16 15.08
N GLN A 23 9.12 7.92 15.51
CA GLN A 23 9.07 6.80 14.60
C GLN A 23 7.68 6.64 14.02
N HIS A 24 6.66 6.79 14.85
CA HIS A 24 5.29 6.68 14.39
C HIS A 24 4.97 7.74 13.33
N LEU A 25 5.41 8.97 13.57
CA LEU A 25 5.19 10.06 12.63
C LEU A 25 5.92 9.81 11.32
N LEU A 26 7.15 9.30 11.39
CA LEU A 26 7.92 9.01 10.18
C LEU A 26 7.26 7.92 9.35
N GLU A 27 6.71 6.91 10.02
CA GLU A 27 6.01 5.85 9.31
C GLU A 27 4.75 6.38 8.64
N LYS A 28 4.05 7.26 9.33
CA LYS A 28 2.84 7.86 8.76
C LYS A 28 3.19 8.72 7.55
N GLU A 29 4.26 9.49 7.64
CA GLU A 29 4.70 10.32 6.54
C GLU A 29 5.10 9.46 5.33
N ALA A 30 5.79 8.36 5.58
CA ALA A 30 6.18 7.46 4.50
C ALA A 30 4.95 6.85 3.85
N ALA A 31 3.96 6.47 4.65
CA ALA A 31 2.71 5.92 4.10
C ALA A 31 1.99 6.95 3.26
N MET A 32 1.94 8.20 3.72
CA MET A 32 1.32 9.26 2.93
C MET A 32 2.07 9.49 1.64
N ARG A 33 3.40 9.38 1.67
CA ARG A 33 4.18 9.56 0.47
C ARG A 33 3.89 8.47 -0.56
N VAL A 34 3.71 7.24 -0.11
CA VAL A 34 3.29 6.16 -1.01
C VAL A 34 1.99 6.54 -1.70
N HIS A 35 1.02 7.06 -0.96
CA HIS A 35 -0.25 7.47 -1.55
C HIS A 35 -0.08 8.60 -2.54
N GLU A 36 0.81 9.54 -2.27
CA GLU A 36 1.07 10.62 -3.21
C GLU A 36 1.69 10.11 -4.50
N VAL A 37 2.67 9.21 -4.37
CA VAL A 37 3.29 8.61 -5.54
C VAL A 37 2.26 7.83 -6.34
N LEU A 38 1.44 7.06 -5.64
CA LEU A 38 0.39 6.28 -6.29
C LEU A 38 -0.61 7.18 -7.01
N HIS A 39 -0.98 8.29 -6.37
CA HIS A 39 -1.92 9.23 -6.96
C HIS A 39 -1.45 9.72 -8.31
N ASN A 40 -0.15 9.86 -8.50
CA ASN A 40 0.43 10.36 -9.73
C ASN A 40 0.89 9.27 -10.68
N LEU A 41 0.64 8.01 -10.32
CA LEU A 41 1.04 6.90 -11.18
C LEU A 41 0.08 6.78 -12.34
N GLN A 42 0.60 6.42 -13.52
CA GLN A 42 -0.27 6.26 -14.69
C GLN A 42 -1.06 4.98 -14.60
N GLU A 43 -2.18 4.96 -15.33
CA GLU A 43 -2.94 3.75 -15.51
C GLU A 43 -2.28 2.87 -16.56
N PRO A 44 -2.44 1.56 -16.49
CA PRO A 44 -3.27 0.80 -15.53
C PRO A 44 -2.55 0.47 -14.24
N TYR A 45 -1.34 0.95 -14.06
CA TYR A 45 -0.50 0.60 -12.92
C TYR A 45 -1.14 1.03 -11.60
N LYS A 46 -1.68 2.23 -11.60
CA LYS A 46 -2.30 2.78 -10.40
C LYS A 46 -3.46 1.92 -9.94
N GLU A 47 -4.36 1.59 -10.85
CA GLU A 47 -5.54 0.82 -10.47
C GLU A 47 -5.17 -0.61 -10.09
N VAL A 48 -4.29 -1.24 -10.86
CA VAL A 48 -3.90 -2.62 -10.55
C VAL A 48 -3.24 -2.69 -9.19
N PHE A 49 -2.35 -1.76 -8.90
CA PHE A 49 -1.69 -1.73 -7.60
C PHE A 49 -2.70 -1.53 -6.47
N SER A 50 -3.62 -0.60 -6.65
CA SER A 50 -4.63 -0.30 -5.63
C SER A 50 -5.55 -1.48 -5.37
N LEU A 51 -6.00 -2.13 -6.43
CA LEU A 51 -6.87 -3.28 -6.28
C LEU A 51 -6.18 -4.43 -5.56
N ARG A 52 -4.91 -4.64 -5.84
CA ARG A 52 -4.18 -5.73 -5.21
C ARG A 52 -3.85 -5.43 -3.75
N VAL A 53 -3.32 -4.24 -3.48
CA VAL A 53 -2.79 -3.92 -2.16
C VAL A 53 -3.91 -3.49 -1.21
N PHE A 54 -4.75 -2.59 -1.64
CA PHE A 54 -5.80 -2.06 -0.76
C PHE A 54 -7.10 -2.84 -0.91
N GLY A 55 -7.43 -3.27 -2.12
CA GLY A 55 -8.63 -4.06 -2.35
C GLY A 55 -8.44 -5.54 -2.05
N GLN A 56 -7.21 -6.00 -1.98
CA GLN A 56 -6.88 -7.39 -1.67
C GLN A 56 -7.48 -8.38 -2.65
N LEU A 57 -7.59 -7.95 -3.91
CA LEU A 57 -8.11 -8.82 -4.96
C LEU A 57 -7.02 -9.76 -5.46
N SER A 58 -7.44 -10.94 -5.91
CA SER A 58 -6.52 -11.86 -6.54
C SER A 58 -6.11 -11.34 -7.92
N PHE A 59 -5.00 -11.84 -8.44
CA PHE A 59 -4.62 -11.47 -9.80
C PHE A 59 -5.66 -11.94 -10.82
N ALA A 60 -6.30 -13.07 -10.55
CA ALA A 60 -7.36 -13.54 -11.44
C ALA A 60 -8.54 -12.57 -11.46
N ASP A 61 -8.92 -12.05 -10.30
CA ASP A 61 -10.03 -11.09 -10.24
C ASP A 61 -9.65 -9.78 -10.93
N ILE A 62 -8.43 -9.31 -10.72
CA ILE A 62 -7.96 -8.10 -11.38
C ILE A 62 -7.97 -8.30 -12.89
N ALA A 63 -7.46 -9.43 -13.35
CA ALA A 63 -7.45 -9.75 -14.77
C ALA A 63 -8.86 -9.70 -15.34
N GLY A 64 -9.83 -10.24 -14.60
CA GLY A 64 -11.22 -10.21 -15.06
C GLY A 64 -11.75 -8.81 -15.24
N LEU A 65 -11.42 -7.92 -14.31
CA LEU A 65 -11.88 -6.54 -14.39
C LEU A 65 -11.34 -5.82 -15.63
N PHE A 66 -10.13 -6.17 -16.03
CA PHE A 66 -9.47 -5.51 -17.16
C PHE A 66 -9.64 -6.28 -18.46
N SER A 67 -10.30 -7.41 -18.42
CA SER A 67 -10.42 -8.32 -19.58
C SER A 67 -9.05 -8.72 -20.10
N LYS A 68 -8.17 -9.06 -19.18
CA LYS A 68 -6.80 -9.46 -19.49
C LYS A 68 -6.54 -10.81 -18.85
N THR A 69 -5.32 -11.31 -19.04
CA THR A 69 -4.91 -12.57 -18.46
C THR A 69 -4.39 -12.35 -17.05
N GLU A 70 -4.39 -13.41 -16.27
CA GLU A 70 -3.81 -13.36 -14.93
C GLU A 70 -2.33 -13.00 -15.01
N SER A 71 -1.62 -13.52 -16.00
CA SER A 71 -0.23 -13.20 -16.22
C SER A 71 -0.02 -11.70 -16.43
N TRP A 72 -0.91 -11.08 -17.22
CA TRP A 72 -0.86 -9.65 -17.43
C TRP A 72 -1.02 -8.89 -16.11
N ALA A 73 -1.98 -9.33 -15.28
CA ALA A 73 -2.22 -8.64 -14.01
C ALA A 73 -1.01 -8.74 -13.10
N ARG A 74 -0.38 -9.90 -13.06
CA ARG A 74 0.80 -10.13 -12.23
C ARG A 74 1.96 -9.26 -12.68
N VAL A 75 2.23 -9.23 -13.97
CA VAL A 75 3.32 -8.43 -14.53
C VAL A 75 3.05 -6.95 -14.29
N THR A 76 1.81 -6.52 -14.54
CA THR A 76 1.45 -5.11 -14.37
C THR A 76 1.62 -4.68 -12.92
N PHE A 77 1.20 -5.53 -11.99
CA PHE A 77 1.36 -5.23 -10.57
C PHE A 77 2.85 -5.10 -10.20
N HIS A 78 3.68 -6.02 -10.66
CA HIS A 78 5.10 -5.96 -10.31
C HIS A 78 5.78 -4.74 -10.89
N ARG A 79 5.38 -4.32 -12.08
CA ARG A 79 5.90 -3.09 -12.67
C ARG A 79 5.48 -1.88 -11.87
N ALA A 80 4.21 -1.85 -11.45
CA ALA A 80 3.71 -0.74 -10.63
C ALA A 80 4.50 -0.65 -9.34
N ARG A 81 4.70 -1.78 -8.69
CA ARG A 81 5.43 -1.83 -7.43
C ARG A 81 6.86 -1.32 -7.61
N LYS A 82 7.50 -1.69 -8.71
CA LYS A 82 8.85 -1.23 -8.98
C LYS A 82 8.88 0.28 -9.20
N MET A 83 7.93 0.80 -9.95
CA MET A 83 7.86 2.24 -10.19
C MET A 83 7.71 3.03 -8.90
N ILE A 84 6.83 2.56 -8.03
CA ILE A 84 6.60 3.22 -6.74
C ILE A 84 7.87 3.15 -5.91
N GLY A 85 8.50 1.97 -5.86
CA GLY A 85 9.72 1.81 -5.07
C GLY A 85 10.86 2.70 -5.55
N GLU A 86 11.00 2.83 -6.86
CA GLU A 86 12.04 3.69 -7.41
C GLU A 86 11.79 5.14 -7.09
N LYS A 87 10.55 5.57 -7.16
CA LYS A 87 10.21 6.94 -6.83
C LYS A 87 10.48 7.24 -5.36
N MET A 88 10.08 6.32 -4.49
CA MET A 88 10.31 6.48 -3.06
C MET A 88 11.81 6.52 -2.75
N ARG A 89 12.59 5.70 -3.43
CA ARG A 89 14.03 5.65 -3.22
C ARG A 89 14.69 6.95 -3.61
N LYS A 90 14.26 7.52 -4.74
CA LYS A 90 14.77 8.80 -5.20
C LYS A 90 14.50 9.90 -4.20
N GLU A 91 13.46 9.76 -3.42
CA GLU A 91 13.10 10.78 -2.45
C GLU A 91 13.60 10.47 -1.05
N GLY A 92 14.45 9.46 -0.93
CA GLY A 92 15.12 9.20 0.32
C GLY A 92 14.36 8.36 1.32
N TYR A 93 13.27 7.73 0.93
CA TYR A 93 12.48 6.90 1.85
C TYR A 93 13.04 5.48 1.97
N TYR A 94 13.86 5.06 1.00
CA TYR A 94 14.52 3.75 1.06
C TYR A 94 16.01 3.94 0.91
N GLU A 95 16.74 3.02 1.46
CA GLU A 95 18.19 3.05 1.39
C GLU A 95 18.71 2.55 0.05
#